data_f118510efce86f2dadf2ea00ffb59aec
#
_entry.id   f118510efce86f2dadf2ea00ffb59aec
#
_cell.length_a   1.000
_cell.length_b   1.000
_cell.length_c   1.000
_cell.angle_alpha   90.00
_cell.angle_beta   90.00
_cell.angle_gamma   90.00
#
_symmetry.space_group_name_H-M   'P 1'
#
loop_
_entity.id
_entity.type
_entity.pdbx_description
1 polymer ?
#
loop_
_entity_poly.entity_id
_entity_poly.type
_entity_poly.pdbx_seq_one_letter_code
_entity_poly.pdbx_strand_id
1 'polypeptide(L)'
;RSMCKDVYVFAEQRDGNLQKVGIELIGEARKLADDLGQNVVAVLLGNKIKDKASELIAHGADKVVVVDDEMLAEYVTEPYAKAMMEIIQSHNPEIVLYGATSIGRDLAPRVSARIHTGLTADCTKLDIDEETKLLMMTRPAFGGNIMATIVCEDFRPQMATVRPGVMKALEADESRQGEVEVVEVNFTDADMNVKIREVVKTAHKSVDITEAKILVAGGRGVGNVEGFKDLEALADTLDGEVAASRAAVDSGWISNDRQVGQTGKTVRPELYLACGISGAIQHAAGMENSEFIVAINRDEEAAIFDIADLGIVGDIKKILPKLNDAIKAVKEK
;
A
#
# COMPACT_ATOMS: atom_id res chain seq x y z
N ARG A 1 -19.38 -4.31 -29.91
CA ARG A 1 -18.35 -4.19 -28.86
C ARG A 1 -18.82 -5.03 -27.68
N SER A 2 -18.08 -6.07 -27.29
CA SER A 2 -18.29 -6.74 -26.00
C SER A 2 -18.26 -5.65 -24.93
N MET A 3 -19.28 -5.57 -24.09
CA MET A 3 -19.39 -4.54 -23.07
C MET A 3 -18.37 -4.90 -21.98
N CYS A 4 -17.40 -4.00 -21.72
CA CYS A 4 -16.45 -4.15 -20.62
C CYS A 4 -17.21 -4.11 -19.30
N LYS A 5 -16.83 -4.94 -18.36
CA LYS A 5 -17.47 -5.01 -17.04
C LYS A 5 -16.53 -5.54 -15.96
N ASP A 6 -16.93 -5.32 -14.75
CA ASP A 6 -16.29 -5.76 -13.52
C ASP A 6 -15.01 -4.98 -13.18
N VAL A 7 -14.77 -4.87 -11.90
CA VAL A 7 -13.60 -4.20 -11.34
C VAL A 7 -12.57 -5.25 -10.96
N TYR A 8 -11.44 -5.22 -11.65
CA TYR A 8 -10.34 -6.17 -11.46
C TYR A 8 -9.28 -5.58 -10.55
N VAL A 9 -8.73 -6.40 -9.69
CA VAL A 9 -7.63 -6.05 -8.80
C VAL A 9 -6.48 -7.02 -9.02
N PHE A 10 -5.30 -6.52 -9.34
CA PHE A 10 -4.08 -7.30 -9.30
C PHE A 10 -3.72 -7.56 -7.83
N ALA A 11 -3.95 -8.80 -7.37
CA ALA A 11 -3.66 -9.22 -6.01
C ALA A 11 -2.17 -9.55 -5.88
N GLU A 12 -1.34 -8.55 -5.56
CA GLU A 12 0.10 -8.72 -5.42
C GLU A 12 0.43 -9.75 -4.35
N GLN A 13 1.34 -10.64 -4.68
CA GLN A 13 1.93 -11.59 -3.73
C GLN A 13 3.46 -11.57 -3.84
N ARG A 14 4.14 -11.91 -2.76
CA ARG A 14 5.58 -12.13 -2.70
C ARG A 14 5.86 -13.40 -1.92
N ASP A 15 6.65 -14.28 -2.48
CA ASP A 15 6.96 -15.57 -1.84
C ASP A 15 5.71 -16.38 -1.43
N GLY A 16 4.63 -16.30 -2.20
CA GLY A 16 3.35 -16.94 -1.89
C GLY A 16 2.51 -16.25 -0.81
N ASN A 17 2.92 -15.08 -0.34
CA ASN A 17 2.17 -14.30 0.65
C ASN A 17 1.48 -13.11 -0.01
N LEU A 18 0.16 -13.02 0.18
CA LEU A 18 -0.62 -11.88 -0.28
C LEU A 18 -0.13 -10.60 0.40
N GLN A 19 0.00 -9.54 -0.39
CA GLN A 19 0.39 -8.24 0.13
C GLN A 19 -0.84 -7.43 0.55
N LYS A 20 -0.70 -6.69 1.65
CA LYS A 20 -1.79 -5.89 2.24
C LYS A 20 -2.46 -4.96 1.22
N VAL A 21 -1.68 -4.35 0.33
CA VAL A 21 -2.21 -3.44 -0.70
C VAL A 21 -3.24 -4.11 -1.62
N GLY A 22 -3.07 -5.38 -1.97
CA GLY A 22 -4.06 -6.12 -2.76
C GLY A 22 -5.38 -6.31 -2.00
N ILE A 23 -5.31 -6.59 -0.72
CA ILE A 23 -6.47 -6.71 0.16
C ILE A 23 -7.19 -5.36 0.33
N GLU A 24 -6.45 -4.28 0.53
CA GLU A 24 -6.98 -2.91 0.56
C GLU A 24 -7.73 -2.57 -0.73
N LEU A 25 -7.14 -2.92 -1.88
CA LEU A 25 -7.74 -2.66 -3.20
C LEU A 25 -9.00 -3.48 -3.47
N ILE A 26 -9.11 -4.68 -2.93
CA ILE A 26 -10.37 -5.45 -2.99
C ILE A 26 -11.47 -4.72 -2.25
N GLY A 27 -11.19 -4.13 -1.09
CA GLY A 27 -12.14 -3.29 -0.35
C GLY A 27 -12.59 -2.08 -1.14
N GLU A 28 -11.67 -1.36 -1.77
CA GLU A 28 -12.00 -0.22 -2.64
C GLU A 28 -12.74 -0.65 -3.91
N ALA A 29 -12.30 -1.74 -4.53
CA ALA A 29 -12.98 -2.31 -5.71
C ALA A 29 -14.44 -2.70 -5.40
N ARG A 30 -14.73 -3.18 -4.20
CA ARG A 30 -16.11 -3.49 -3.77
C ARG A 30 -16.99 -2.24 -3.79
N LYS A 31 -16.49 -1.13 -3.25
CA LYS A 31 -17.19 0.17 -3.30
C LYS A 31 -17.45 0.60 -4.76
N LEU A 32 -16.43 0.58 -5.61
CA LEU A 32 -16.56 0.97 -7.02
C LEU A 32 -17.49 0.06 -7.80
N ALA A 33 -17.41 -1.25 -7.57
CA ALA A 33 -18.26 -2.24 -8.21
C ALA A 33 -19.73 -2.10 -7.78
N ASP A 34 -20.00 -1.77 -6.53
CA ASP A 34 -21.36 -1.51 -6.04
C ASP A 34 -21.96 -0.28 -6.73
N ASP A 35 -21.19 0.81 -6.90
CA ASP A 35 -21.62 2.02 -7.62
C ASP A 35 -21.91 1.76 -9.12
N LEU A 36 -21.27 0.74 -9.70
CA LEU A 36 -21.47 0.31 -11.09
C LEU A 36 -22.48 -0.82 -11.24
N GLY A 37 -22.90 -1.47 -10.16
CA GLY A 37 -23.72 -2.70 -10.20
C GLY A 37 -22.96 -3.88 -10.83
N GLN A 38 -21.68 -4.01 -10.55
CA GLN A 38 -20.76 -5.00 -11.12
C GLN A 38 -20.07 -5.84 -10.03
N ASN A 39 -19.23 -6.78 -10.44
CA ASN A 39 -18.50 -7.67 -9.56
C ASN A 39 -17.06 -7.20 -9.32
N VAL A 40 -16.46 -7.70 -8.24
CA VAL A 40 -15.04 -7.59 -7.94
C VAL A 40 -14.34 -8.89 -8.33
N VAL A 41 -13.32 -8.77 -9.17
CA VAL A 41 -12.51 -9.90 -9.63
C VAL A 41 -11.06 -9.69 -9.20
N ALA A 42 -10.52 -10.57 -8.39
CA ALA A 42 -9.09 -10.58 -8.07
C ALA A 42 -8.31 -11.38 -9.11
N VAL A 43 -7.18 -10.87 -9.55
CA VAL A 43 -6.23 -11.59 -10.40
C VAL A 43 -5.05 -12.02 -9.55
N LEU A 44 -4.85 -13.31 -9.43
CA LEU A 44 -3.82 -13.94 -8.61
C LEU A 44 -2.82 -14.68 -9.50
N LEU A 45 -1.60 -14.15 -9.59
CA LEU A 45 -0.50 -14.70 -10.36
C LEU A 45 0.60 -15.22 -9.44
N GLY A 46 1.08 -16.43 -9.67
CA GLY A 46 2.15 -16.99 -8.87
C GLY A 46 2.43 -18.45 -9.20
N ASN A 47 3.21 -19.10 -8.34
CA ASN A 47 3.48 -20.53 -8.39
C ASN A 47 3.00 -21.18 -7.10
N LYS A 48 2.19 -22.24 -7.21
CA LYS A 48 1.54 -22.93 -6.08
C LYS A 48 0.73 -21.96 -5.22
N ILE A 49 -0.03 -21.08 -5.89
CA ILE A 49 -0.70 -19.94 -5.26
C ILE A 49 -2.21 -20.09 -5.12
N LYS A 50 -2.79 -21.10 -5.78
CA LYS A 50 -4.25 -21.29 -5.90
C LYS A 50 -4.99 -21.33 -4.55
N ASP A 51 -4.37 -21.85 -3.52
CA ASP A 51 -4.94 -21.95 -2.16
C ASP A 51 -5.18 -20.57 -1.52
N LYS A 52 -4.49 -19.52 -2.00
CA LYS A 52 -4.71 -18.13 -1.55
C LYS A 52 -5.98 -17.47 -2.08
N ALA A 53 -6.65 -18.09 -3.05
CA ALA A 53 -7.88 -17.55 -3.63
C ALA A 53 -9.00 -17.38 -2.59
N SER A 54 -9.13 -18.30 -1.63
CA SER A 54 -10.15 -18.22 -0.57
C SER A 54 -9.98 -17.00 0.32
N GLU A 55 -8.75 -16.59 0.61
CA GLU A 55 -8.45 -15.39 1.39
C GLU A 55 -8.93 -14.12 0.66
N LEU A 56 -8.74 -14.05 -0.65
CA LEU A 56 -9.21 -12.94 -1.48
C LEU A 56 -10.75 -12.86 -1.52
N ILE A 57 -11.41 -14.01 -1.58
CA ILE A 57 -12.88 -14.09 -1.51
C ILE A 57 -13.39 -13.62 -0.15
N ALA A 58 -12.76 -14.07 0.94
CA ALA A 58 -13.11 -13.66 2.29
C ALA A 58 -13.03 -12.14 2.48
N HIS A 59 -12.10 -11.47 1.81
CA HIS A 59 -11.94 -10.01 1.84
C HIS A 59 -12.81 -9.23 0.84
N GLY A 60 -13.67 -9.89 0.06
CA GLY A 60 -14.69 -9.21 -0.75
C GLY A 60 -14.66 -9.48 -2.24
N ALA A 61 -13.74 -10.29 -2.77
CA ALA A 61 -13.78 -10.69 -4.17
C ALA A 61 -14.96 -11.63 -4.45
N ASP A 62 -15.68 -11.38 -5.53
CA ASP A 62 -16.75 -12.27 -6.02
C ASP A 62 -16.16 -13.42 -6.85
N LYS A 63 -15.02 -13.15 -7.49
CA LYS A 63 -14.32 -14.11 -8.33
C LYS A 63 -12.81 -13.91 -8.18
N VAL A 64 -12.05 -14.98 -8.30
CA VAL A 64 -10.60 -14.97 -8.40
C VAL A 64 -10.19 -15.67 -9.69
N VAL A 65 -9.44 -14.97 -10.54
CA VAL A 65 -8.81 -15.54 -11.72
C VAL A 65 -7.36 -15.86 -11.37
N VAL A 66 -7.01 -17.14 -11.42
CA VAL A 66 -5.69 -17.64 -11.00
C VAL A 66 -4.90 -18.07 -12.21
N VAL A 67 -3.66 -17.61 -12.30
CA VAL A 67 -2.64 -18.22 -13.17
C VAL A 67 -1.55 -18.78 -12.25
N ASP A 68 -1.46 -20.10 -12.20
CA ASP A 68 -0.53 -20.83 -11.34
C ASP A 68 0.50 -21.53 -12.20
N ASP A 69 1.69 -20.94 -12.32
CA ASP A 69 2.76 -21.41 -13.20
C ASP A 69 4.14 -21.15 -12.59
N GLU A 70 5.08 -22.03 -12.83
CA GLU A 70 6.47 -21.91 -12.34
C GLU A 70 7.17 -20.64 -12.86
N MET A 71 6.83 -20.16 -14.05
CA MET A 71 7.34 -18.91 -14.63
C MET A 71 6.97 -17.67 -13.81
N LEU A 72 5.97 -17.79 -12.94
CA LEU A 72 5.48 -16.72 -12.07
C LEU A 72 5.96 -16.84 -10.61
N ALA A 73 6.88 -17.76 -10.31
CA ALA A 73 7.38 -17.99 -8.96
C ALA A 73 8.01 -16.75 -8.35
N GLU A 74 8.85 -16.06 -9.13
CA GLU A 74 9.43 -14.77 -8.79
C GLU A 74 8.90 -13.70 -9.75
N TYR A 75 8.79 -12.46 -9.28
CA TYR A 75 8.34 -11.40 -10.16
C TYR A 75 9.37 -11.09 -11.24
N VAL A 76 8.97 -11.27 -12.48
CA VAL A 76 9.64 -10.77 -13.68
C VAL A 76 8.59 -10.11 -14.56
N THR A 77 8.89 -8.93 -15.09
CA THR A 77 7.92 -8.09 -15.79
C THR A 77 7.25 -8.80 -16.96
N GLU A 78 8.01 -9.47 -17.82
CA GLU A 78 7.48 -10.03 -19.07
C GLU A 78 6.45 -11.17 -18.85
N PRO A 79 6.70 -12.22 -18.06
CA PRO A 79 5.68 -13.25 -17.86
C PRO A 79 4.45 -12.74 -17.12
N TYR A 80 4.63 -11.84 -16.14
CA TYR A 80 3.49 -11.21 -15.45
C TYR A 80 2.67 -10.32 -16.38
N ALA A 81 3.32 -9.52 -17.24
CA ALA A 81 2.63 -8.70 -18.22
C ALA A 81 1.86 -9.55 -19.23
N LYS A 82 2.44 -10.66 -19.70
CA LYS A 82 1.76 -11.60 -20.59
C LYS A 82 0.50 -12.19 -19.95
N ALA A 83 0.59 -12.67 -18.73
CA ALA A 83 -0.56 -13.21 -18.01
C ALA A 83 -1.66 -12.16 -17.82
N MET A 84 -1.32 -10.96 -17.41
CA MET A 84 -2.28 -9.86 -17.26
C MET A 84 -2.94 -9.50 -18.59
N MET A 85 -2.18 -9.42 -19.68
CA MET A 85 -2.71 -9.12 -21.00
C MET A 85 -3.71 -10.17 -21.48
N GLU A 86 -3.39 -11.45 -21.33
CA GLU A 86 -4.31 -12.53 -21.73
C GLU A 86 -5.61 -12.51 -20.92
N ILE A 87 -5.54 -12.23 -19.62
CA ILE A 87 -6.72 -12.07 -18.78
C ILE A 87 -7.55 -10.86 -19.22
N ILE A 88 -6.92 -9.70 -19.41
CA ILE A 88 -7.62 -8.48 -19.81
C ILE A 88 -8.29 -8.64 -21.19
N GLN A 89 -7.61 -9.27 -22.14
CA GLN A 89 -8.14 -9.47 -23.50
C GLN A 89 -9.27 -10.49 -23.54
N SER A 90 -9.24 -11.52 -22.70
CA SER A 90 -10.27 -12.57 -22.67
C SER A 90 -11.50 -12.17 -21.84
N HIS A 91 -11.32 -11.38 -20.79
CA HIS A 91 -12.39 -11.05 -19.83
C HIS A 91 -12.97 -9.64 -20.02
N ASN A 92 -12.28 -8.73 -20.71
CA ASN A 92 -12.71 -7.35 -20.97
C ASN A 92 -13.14 -6.58 -19.71
N PRO A 93 -12.23 -6.37 -18.73
CA PRO A 93 -12.57 -5.63 -17.52
C PRO A 93 -12.91 -4.16 -17.80
N GLU A 94 -13.77 -3.56 -16.99
CA GLU A 94 -14.06 -2.12 -17.02
C GLU A 94 -12.93 -1.34 -16.35
N ILE A 95 -12.47 -1.83 -15.20
CA ILE A 95 -11.43 -1.20 -14.36
C ILE A 95 -10.39 -2.24 -13.97
N VAL A 96 -9.11 -1.86 -13.94
CA VAL A 96 -8.04 -2.69 -13.37
C VAL A 96 -7.20 -1.83 -12.41
N LEU A 97 -7.12 -2.28 -11.17
CA LEU A 97 -6.37 -1.63 -10.10
C LEU A 97 -5.11 -2.40 -9.72
N TYR A 98 -4.03 -1.67 -9.49
CA TYR A 98 -2.74 -2.19 -9.02
C TYR A 98 -2.29 -1.40 -7.78
N GLY A 99 -1.55 -2.02 -6.88
CA GLY A 99 -0.85 -1.27 -5.84
C GLY A 99 0.31 -0.45 -6.43
N ALA A 100 0.52 0.76 -5.96
CA ALA A 100 1.68 1.59 -6.34
C ALA A 100 2.97 1.15 -5.59
N THR A 101 3.22 -0.13 -5.55
CA THR A 101 4.43 -0.80 -5.05
C THR A 101 5.51 -0.82 -6.11
N SER A 102 6.70 -1.32 -5.78
CA SER A 102 7.76 -1.54 -6.79
C SER A 102 7.29 -2.45 -7.93
N ILE A 103 6.54 -3.51 -7.62
CA ILE A 103 5.98 -4.44 -8.62
C ILE A 103 4.87 -3.73 -9.44
N GLY A 104 3.91 -3.12 -8.78
CA GLY A 104 2.79 -2.50 -9.48
C GLY A 104 3.21 -1.32 -10.37
N ARG A 105 4.18 -0.53 -9.92
CA ARG A 105 4.74 0.58 -10.72
C ARG A 105 5.57 0.13 -11.92
N ASP A 106 6.06 -1.10 -11.92
CA ASP A 106 6.73 -1.71 -13.07
C ASP A 106 5.72 -2.40 -14.01
N LEU A 107 4.81 -3.20 -13.46
CA LEU A 107 3.86 -4.00 -14.22
C LEU A 107 2.77 -3.17 -14.91
N ALA A 108 2.10 -2.29 -14.19
CA ALA A 108 0.93 -1.58 -14.71
C ALA A 108 1.22 -0.71 -15.94
N PRO A 109 2.32 0.07 -16.00
CA PRO A 109 2.66 0.83 -17.22
C PRO A 109 2.97 -0.07 -18.40
N ARG A 110 3.60 -1.22 -18.16
CA ARG A 110 3.91 -2.19 -19.22
C ARG A 110 2.63 -2.77 -19.84
N VAL A 111 1.68 -3.16 -19.00
CA VAL A 111 0.37 -3.66 -19.44
C VAL A 111 -0.40 -2.56 -20.14
N SER A 112 -0.52 -1.38 -19.57
CA SER A 112 -1.20 -0.22 -20.14
C SER A 112 -0.73 0.11 -21.55
N ALA A 113 0.59 0.19 -21.75
CA ALA A 113 1.18 0.48 -23.05
C ALA A 113 0.85 -0.61 -24.09
N ARG A 114 0.86 -1.88 -23.72
CA ARG A 114 0.62 -3.00 -24.63
C ARG A 114 -0.84 -3.16 -25.04
N ILE A 115 -1.77 -2.82 -24.16
CA ILE A 115 -3.21 -2.87 -24.47
C ILE A 115 -3.76 -1.53 -24.97
N HIS A 116 -2.89 -0.51 -25.09
CA HIS A 116 -3.23 0.83 -25.58
C HIS A 116 -4.34 1.51 -24.78
N THR A 117 -4.21 1.53 -23.44
CA THR A 117 -5.11 2.26 -22.55
C THR A 117 -4.36 3.26 -21.68
N GLY A 118 -5.10 4.16 -21.00
CA GLY A 118 -4.54 5.09 -20.05
C GLY A 118 -4.22 4.43 -18.71
N LEU A 119 -3.26 5.02 -17.99
CA LEU A 119 -2.91 4.64 -16.63
C LEU A 119 -2.69 5.90 -15.79
N THR A 120 -3.42 6.03 -14.68
CA THR A 120 -3.16 7.07 -13.68
C THR A 120 -2.37 6.48 -12.52
N ALA A 121 -1.22 7.08 -12.24
CA ALA A 121 -0.27 6.53 -11.26
C ALA A 121 -0.39 7.21 -9.89
N ASP A 122 -0.17 6.43 -8.82
CA ASP A 122 -0.06 6.88 -7.43
C ASP A 122 -1.33 7.59 -6.93
N CYS A 123 -2.49 7.00 -7.22
CA CYS A 123 -3.77 7.52 -6.78
C CYS A 123 -3.95 7.38 -5.27
N THR A 124 -4.63 8.36 -4.68
CA THR A 124 -4.99 8.38 -3.26
C THR A 124 -6.50 8.37 -3.02
N LYS A 125 -7.29 8.59 -4.08
CA LYS A 125 -8.74 8.53 -4.03
C LYS A 125 -9.29 8.02 -5.36
N LEU A 126 -10.32 7.18 -5.30
CA LEU A 126 -11.06 6.64 -6.44
C LEU A 126 -12.56 6.79 -6.20
N ASP A 127 -13.28 7.28 -7.19
CA ASP A 127 -14.75 7.39 -7.16
C ASP A 127 -15.31 7.08 -8.54
N ILE A 128 -16.60 6.73 -8.61
CA ILE A 128 -17.36 6.62 -9.86
C ILE A 128 -18.16 7.90 -10.05
N ASP A 129 -18.01 8.53 -11.20
CA ASP A 129 -18.85 9.67 -11.57
C ASP A 129 -20.30 9.22 -11.78
N GLU A 130 -21.26 9.91 -11.16
CA GLU A 130 -22.66 9.49 -11.15
C GLU A 130 -23.32 9.55 -12.53
N GLU A 131 -22.92 10.51 -13.36
CA GLU A 131 -23.52 10.73 -14.69
C GLU A 131 -22.87 9.88 -15.77
N THR A 132 -21.53 9.93 -15.84
CA THR A 132 -20.75 9.27 -16.89
C THR A 132 -20.41 7.82 -16.60
N LYS A 133 -20.49 7.41 -15.31
CA LYS A 133 -20.03 6.11 -14.80
C LYS A 133 -18.53 5.85 -15.05
N LEU A 134 -17.75 6.91 -15.27
CA LEU A 134 -16.30 6.83 -15.42
C LEU A 134 -15.60 6.78 -14.06
N LEU A 135 -14.46 6.12 -14.02
CA LEU A 135 -13.58 6.12 -12.85
C LEU A 135 -12.86 7.47 -12.75
N MET A 136 -13.10 8.18 -11.65
CA MET A 136 -12.37 9.39 -11.26
C MET A 136 -11.16 9.00 -10.43
N MET A 137 -9.96 9.22 -10.97
CA MET A 137 -8.69 8.84 -10.38
C MET A 137 -7.96 10.08 -9.87
N THR A 138 -7.97 10.28 -8.54
CA THR A 138 -7.37 11.44 -7.91
C THR A 138 -5.99 11.12 -7.36
N ARG A 139 -5.03 11.96 -7.71
CA ARG A 139 -3.63 11.82 -7.29
C ARG A 139 -3.01 13.16 -6.87
N PRO A 140 -2.03 13.17 -5.95
CA PRO A 140 -1.23 14.35 -5.67
C PRO A 140 -0.37 14.73 -6.89
N ALA A 141 -0.28 16.03 -7.15
CA ALA A 141 0.58 16.62 -8.18
C ALA A 141 1.42 17.75 -7.56
N PHE A 142 2.50 18.14 -8.25
CA PHE A 142 3.35 19.28 -7.85
C PHE A 142 3.76 19.28 -6.37
N GLY A 143 4.34 18.17 -5.91
CA GLY A 143 4.83 18.06 -4.53
C GLY A 143 3.75 17.88 -3.47
N GLY A 144 2.53 17.50 -3.87
CA GLY A 144 1.41 17.24 -2.96
C GLY A 144 0.51 18.44 -2.67
N ASN A 145 0.83 19.63 -3.19
CA ASN A 145 0.04 20.84 -2.96
C ASN A 145 -1.20 20.95 -3.85
N ILE A 146 -1.30 20.15 -4.89
CA ILE A 146 -2.41 20.13 -5.85
C ILE A 146 -2.88 18.69 -6.01
N MET A 147 -4.19 18.50 -6.00
CA MET A 147 -4.81 17.23 -6.33
C MET A 147 -5.33 17.28 -7.76
N ALA A 148 -4.96 16.31 -8.59
CA ALA A 148 -5.46 16.16 -9.95
C ALA A 148 -6.40 14.97 -10.03
N THR A 149 -7.60 15.18 -10.56
CA THR A 149 -8.55 14.09 -10.88
C THR A 149 -8.53 13.85 -12.38
N ILE A 150 -8.27 12.61 -12.76
CA ILE A 150 -8.06 12.17 -14.14
C ILE A 150 -9.12 11.11 -14.47
N VAL A 151 -9.65 11.16 -15.70
CA VAL A 151 -10.59 10.17 -16.23
C VAL A 151 -10.04 9.58 -17.53
N CYS A 152 -10.45 8.37 -17.87
CA CYS A 152 -10.14 7.68 -19.13
C CYS A 152 -11.44 7.41 -19.88
N GLU A 153 -11.82 8.32 -20.77
CA GLU A 153 -13.13 8.29 -21.43
C GLU A 153 -13.21 7.22 -22.52
N ASP A 154 -12.19 7.14 -23.37
CA ASP A 154 -12.25 6.43 -24.65
C ASP A 154 -11.70 5.00 -24.63
N PHE A 155 -10.86 4.68 -23.66
CA PHE A 155 -10.13 3.40 -23.61
C PHE A 155 -10.55 2.54 -22.43
N ARG A 156 -10.41 1.22 -22.60
CA ARG A 156 -10.69 0.23 -21.57
C ARG A 156 -9.58 -0.82 -21.52
N PRO A 157 -9.34 -1.37 -20.34
CA PRO A 157 -9.86 -0.96 -19.03
C PRO A 157 -9.35 0.42 -18.61
N GLN A 158 -10.09 1.08 -17.70
CA GLN A 158 -9.59 2.24 -16.96
C GLN A 158 -8.61 1.73 -15.91
N MET A 159 -7.37 2.21 -15.91
CA MET A 159 -6.33 1.65 -15.05
C MET A 159 -5.74 2.69 -14.09
N ALA A 160 -5.50 2.25 -12.86
CA ALA A 160 -4.83 3.05 -11.85
C ALA A 160 -3.83 2.21 -11.05
N THR A 161 -2.72 2.82 -10.65
CA THR A 161 -1.97 2.36 -9.48
C THR A 161 -2.37 3.19 -8.27
N VAL A 162 -2.54 2.53 -7.12
CA VAL A 162 -3.03 3.15 -5.89
C VAL A 162 -1.98 3.06 -4.80
N ARG A 163 -1.75 4.17 -4.11
CA ARG A 163 -0.77 4.24 -3.03
C ARG A 163 -1.14 3.25 -1.91
N PRO A 164 -0.19 2.40 -1.46
CA PRO A 164 -0.44 1.53 -0.31
C PRO A 164 -0.79 2.33 0.95
N GLY A 165 -1.68 1.79 1.77
CA GLY A 165 -2.08 2.37 3.05
C GLY A 165 -3.13 3.47 2.99
N VAL A 166 -3.60 3.85 1.79
CA VAL A 166 -4.66 4.90 1.66
C VAL A 166 -6.07 4.32 1.55
N MET A 167 -6.22 3.07 1.14
CA MET A 167 -7.53 2.42 1.06
C MET A 167 -7.73 1.47 2.24
N LYS A 168 -8.99 1.31 2.65
CA LYS A 168 -9.35 0.45 3.78
C LYS A 168 -9.71 -0.95 3.29
N ALA A 169 -9.03 -1.96 3.82
CA ALA A 169 -9.42 -3.35 3.64
C ALA A 169 -10.75 -3.63 4.35
N LEU A 170 -11.56 -4.52 3.78
CA LEU A 170 -12.70 -5.10 4.47
C LEU A 170 -12.19 -6.15 5.48
N GLU A 171 -12.95 -6.34 6.55
CA GLU A 171 -12.72 -7.46 7.45
C GLU A 171 -12.98 -8.79 6.71
N ALA A 172 -12.19 -9.81 7.04
CA ALA A 172 -12.37 -11.12 6.44
C ALA A 172 -13.69 -11.76 6.88
N ASP A 173 -14.48 -12.22 5.94
CA ASP A 173 -15.68 -13.03 6.17
C ASP A 173 -15.47 -14.40 5.53
N GLU A 174 -15.09 -15.37 6.35
CA GLU A 174 -14.81 -16.75 5.94
C GLU A 174 -16.08 -17.48 5.41
N SER A 175 -17.25 -16.92 5.62
CA SER A 175 -18.52 -17.48 5.10
C SER A 175 -18.79 -17.10 3.64
N ARG A 176 -18.06 -16.11 3.09
CA ARG A 176 -18.25 -15.68 1.71
C ARG A 176 -17.95 -16.80 0.72
N GLN A 177 -18.82 -16.90 -0.28
CA GLN A 177 -18.63 -17.79 -1.42
C GLN A 177 -18.26 -16.96 -2.65
N GLY A 178 -17.38 -17.50 -3.47
CA GLY A 178 -16.94 -16.87 -4.71
C GLY A 178 -16.51 -17.92 -5.73
N GLU A 179 -16.32 -17.47 -6.96
CA GLU A 179 -15.84 -18.31 -8.05
C GLU A 179 -14.31 -18.29 -8.12
N VAL A 180 -13.70 -19.43 -8.38
CA VAL A 180 -12.28 -19.55 -8.68
C VAL A 180 -12.13 -20.10 -10.09
N GLU A 181 -11.59 -19.28 -10.99
CA GLU A 181 -11.27 -19.65 -12.36
C GLU A 181 -9.75 -19.81 -12.50
N VAL A 182 -9.30 -20.97 -12.95
CA VAL A 182 -7.89 -21.19 -13.27
C VAL A 182 -7.71 -20.98 -14.78
N VAL A 183 -6.82 -20.07 -15.15
CA VAL A 183 -6.48 -19.76 -16.53
C VAL A 183 -5.09 -20.30 -16.82
N GLU A 184 -4.97 -21.07 -17.88
CA GLU A 184 -3.68 -21.54 -18.39
C GLU A 184 -3.12 -20.53 -19.40
N VAL A 185 -1.92 -20.04 -19.13
CA VAL A 185 -1.17 -19.16 -20.03
C VAL A 185 -0.03 -19.98 -20.66
N ASN A 186 0.07 -19.97 -21.97
CA ASN A 186 1.12 -20.68 -22.66
C ASN A 186 2.44 -19.90 -22.63
N PHE A 187 3.22 -20.08 -21.56
CA PHE A 187 4.55 -19.50 -21.42
C PHE A 187 5.58 -20.28 -22.24
N THR A 188 6.54 -19.55 -22.80
CA THR A 188 7.69 -20.09 -23.52
C THR A 188 8.98 -19.46 -22.98
N ASP A 189 10.13 -20.04 -23.29
CA ASP A 189 11.43 -19.47 -22.91
C ASP A 189 11.64 -18.04 -23.41
N ALA A 190 10.96 -17.66 -24.48
CA ALA A 190 11.01 -16.29 -25.02
C ALA A 190 10.28 -15.26 -24.13
N ASP A 191 9.38 -15.70 -23.28
CA ASP A 191 8.68 -14.82 -22.32
C ASP A 191 9.54 -14.50 -21.09
N MET A 192 10.64 -15.23 -20.89
CA MET A 192 11.60 -15.00 -19.81
C MET A 192 12.88 -14.37 -20.37
N ASN A 193 12.89 -13.07 -20.53
CA ASN A 193 14.02 -12.31 -21.10
C ASN A 193 15.18 -12.05 -20.13
N VAL A 194 15.04 -12.44 -18.87
CA VAL A 194 16.05 -12.34 -17.83
C VAL A 194 16.19 -13.67 -17.09
N LYS A 195 17.37 -13.93 -16.53
CA LYS A 195 17.61 -15.08 -15.65
C LYS A 195 17.90 -14.60 -14.25
N ILE A 196 17.05 -14.98 -13.30
CA ILE A 196 17.31 -14.77 -11.89
C ILE A 196 18.49 -15.66 -11.49
N ARG A 197 19.58 -15.05 -11.04
CA ARG A 197 20.76 -15.78 -10.55
C ARG A 197 20.65 -16.09 -9.07
N GLU A 198 20.18 -15.11 -8.30
CA GLU A 198 20.11 -15.17 -6.85
C GLU A 198 19.05 -14.20 -6.36
N VAL A 199 18.29 -14.59 -5.35
CA VAL A 199 17.39 -13.73 -4.57
C VAL A 199 18.02 -13.54 -3.19
N VAL A 200 18.56 -12.36 -2.94
CA VAL A 200 19.17 -12.03 -1.65
C VAL A 200 18.10 -11.48 -0.72
N LYS A 201 17.75 -12.25 0.30
CA LYS A 201 16.84 -11.80 1.36
C LYS A 201 17.66 -11.25 2.52
N THR A 202 17.32 -10.04 2.99
CA THR A 202 17.94 -9.48 4.20
C THR A 202 17.63 -10.37 5.40
N ALA A 203 18.67 -10.72 6.17
CA ALA A 203 18.55 -11.63 7.31
C ALA A 203 17.74 -11.05 8.50
N HIS A 204 17.52 -9.74 8.53
CA HIS A 204 16.65 -9.11 9.51
C HIS A 204 15.20 -9.15 9.01
N LYS A 205 14.37 -9.94 9.67
CA LYS A 205 12.92 -9.75 9.66
C LYS A 205 12.62 -8.43 10.40
N SER A 206 12.89 -7.29 9.77
CA SER A 206 12.27 -6.07 10.25
C SER A 206 10.79 -6.18 9.84
N VAL A 207 9.90 -6.10 10.82
CA VAL A 207 8.46 -6.01 10.54
C VAL A 207 8.26 -4.82 9.60
N ASP A 208 7.50 -5.02 8.53
CA ASP A 208 7.20 -3.91 7.61
C ASP A 208 6.37 -2.87 8.37
N ILE A 209 6.86 -1.65 8.46
CA ILE A 209 6.17 -0.57 9.19
C ILE A 209 4.78 -0.27 8.63
N THR A 210 4.46 -0.71 7.40
CA THR A 210 3.11 -0.57 6.83
C THR A 210 2.09 -1.50 7.50
N GLU A 211 2.56 -2.56 8.17
CA GLU A 211 1.72 -3.52 8.86
C GLU A 211 1.67 -3.29 10.38
N ALA A 212 2.50 -2.39 10.88
CA ALA A 212 2.56 -2.10 12.31
C ALA A 212 1.29 -1.38 12.79
N LYS A 213 0.76 -1.84 13.91
CA LYS A 213 -0.39 -1.20 14.57
C LYS A 213 0.01 0.07 15.32
N ILE A 214 1.22 0.09 15.85
CA ILE A 214 1.77 1.22 16.61
C ILE A 214 3.11 1.60 16.01
N LEU A 215 3.27 2.88 15.67
CA LEU A 215 4.52 3.44 15.17
C LEU A 215 5.02 4.57 16.07
N VAL A 216 6.28 4.45 16.50
CA VAL A 216 7.01 5.50 17.19
C VAL A 216 7.99 6.10 16.20
N ALA A 217 7.67 7.27 15.67
CA ALA A 217 8.40 7.89 14.58
C ALA A 217 9.32 9.03 15.04
N GLY A 218 10.58 8.98 14.63
CA GLY A 218 11.59 10.00 14.94
C GLY A 218 11.86 10.96 13.78
N GLY A 219 11.89 12.25 14.07
CA GLY A 219 12.33 13.28 13.15
C GLY A 219 13.70 13.83 13.46
N ARG A 220 14.08 14.94 12.79
CA ARG A 220 15.34 15.65 13.02
C ARG A 220 15.51 16.12 14.48
N GLY A 221 14.40 16.35 15.18
CA GLY A 221 14.41 16.74 16.60
C GLY A 221 14.98 15.67 17.53
N VAL A 222 15.10 14.41 17.12
CA VAL A 222 15.77 13.33 17.86
C VAL A 222 17.27 13.63 18.02
N GLY A 223 17.89 14.23 17.03
CA GLY A 223 19.21 14.82 17.10
C GLY A 223 20.37 13.90 16.69
N ASN A 224 20.32 12.60 16.93
CA ASN A 224 21.36 11.64 16.58
C ASN A 224 20.87 10.18 16.70
N VAL A 225 21.75 9.22 16.38
CA VAL A 225 21.47 7.77 16.48
C VAL A 225 21.11 7.34 17.90
N GLU A 226 21.79 7.89 18.92
CA GLU A 226 21.53 7.53 20.32
C GLU A 226 20.10 7.89 20.74
N GLY A 227 19.55 9.01 20.23
CA GLY A 227 18.18 9.41 20.51
C GLY A 227 17.13 8.42 19.97
N PHE A 228 17.46 7.63 18.93
CA PHE A 228 16.57 6.57 18.46
C PHE A 228 16.43 5.40 19.43
N LYS A 229 17.40 5.20 20.34
CA LYS A 229 17.28 4.16 21.39
C LYS A 229 16.11 4.43 22.34
N ASP A 230 15.82 5.69 22.62
CA ASP A 230 14.67 6.05 23.47
C ASP A 230 13.35 5.76 22.73
N LEU A 231 13.32 5.94 21.39
CA LEU A 231 12.17 5.58 20.57
C LEU A 231 12.00 4.06 20.48
N GLU A 232 13.10 3.33 20.32
CA GLU A 232 13.10 1.85 20.32
C GLU A 232 12.57 1.30 21.63
N ALA A 233 13.05 1.81 22.78
CA ALA A 233 12.59 1.41 24.08
C ALA A 233 11.09 1.69 24.30
N LEU A 234 10.58 2.80 23.77
CA LEU A 234 9.16 3.13 23.83
C LEU A 234 8.33 2.24 22.90
N ALA A 235 8.82 1.99 21.67
CA ALA A 235 8.19 1.09 20.71
C ALA A 235 8.08 -0.33 21.28
N ASP A 236 9.16 -0.85 21.87
CA ASP A 236 9.15 -2.16 22.56
C ASP A 236 8.11 -2.21 23.67
N THR A 237 8.01 -1.16 24.47
CA THR A 237 7.02 -1.07 25.56
C THR A 237 5.58 -1.07 25.04
N LEU A 238 5.36 -0.52 23.86
CA LEU A 238 4.06 -0.43 23.21
C LEU A 238 3.73 -1.62 22.28
N ASP A 239 4.64 -2.58 22.14
CA ASP A 239 4.56 -3.66 21.14
C ASP A 239 4.42 -3.10 19.71
N GLY A 240 5.14 -2.01 19.43
CA GLY A 240 5.13 -1.27 18.18
C GLY A 240 6.48 -1.29 17.46
N GLU A 241 6.55 -0.54 16.38
CA GLU A 241 7.74 -0.43 15.52
C GLU A 241 8.25 1.00 15.45
N VAL A 242 9.56 1.14 15.22
CA VAL A 242 10.17 2.46 15.01
C VAL A 242 10.08 2.86 13.55
N ALA A 243 9.69 4.10 13.30
CA ALA A 243 9.70 4.73 11.98
C ALA A 243 10.47 6.06 12.03
N ALA A 244 10.66 6.68 10.86
CA ALA A 244 11.40 7.93 10.80
C ALA A 244 10.95 8.85 9.67
N SER A 245 11.25 10.15 9.83
CA SER A 245 11.15 11.10 8.74
C SER A 245 12.34 10.95 7.78
N ARG A 246 12.18 11.42 6.55
CA ARG A 246 13.25 11.46 5.55
C ARG A 246 14.52 12.13 6.08
N ALA A 247 14.39 13.20 6.84
CA ALA A 247 15.56 13.93 7.38
C ALA A 247 16.40 13.07 8.32
N ALA A 248 15.81 12.18 9.10
CA ALA A 248 16.52 11.25 9.97
C ALA A 248 17.22 10.13 9.16
N VAL A 249 16.56 9.65 8.12
CA VAL A 249 17.13 8.65 7.18
C VAL A 249 18.30 9.23 6.39
N ASP A 250 18.13 10.42 5.80
CA ASP A 250 19.19 11.12 5.04
C ASP A 250 20.41 11.45 5.92
N SER A 251 20.20 11.60 7.24
CA SER A 251 21.28 11.77 8.22
C SER A 251 21.97 10.46 8.62
N GLY A 252 21.51 9.31 8.10
CA GLY A 252 22.07 7.99 8.40
C GLY A 252 21.77 7.46 9.81
N TRP A 253 20.76 8.01 10.50
CA TRP A 253 20.43 7.59 11.87
C TRP A 253 19.61 6.31 11.92
N ILE A 254 18.87 6.02 10.85
CA ILE A 254 18.03 4.83 10.69
C ILE A 254 17.96 4.45 9.22
N SER A 255 17.64 3.19 8.94
CA SER A 255 17.58 2.65 7.58
C SER A 255 16.39 3.16 6.78
N ASN A 256 16.52 3.16 5.45
CA ASN A 256 15.53 3.72 4.52
C ASN A 256 14.19 2.96 4.53
N ASP A 257 14.17 1.69 4.88
CA ASP A 257 12.96 0.86 5.01
C ASP A 257 12.02 1.34 6.14
N ARG A 258 12.51 2.20 7.04
CA ARG A 258 11.78 2.84 8.12
C ARG A 258 11.24 4.23 7.77
N GLN A 259 11.51 4.72 6.55
CA GLN A 259 11.09 6.06 6.14
C GLN A 259 9.59 6.13 5.89
N VAL A 260 8.93 7.09 6.56
CA VAL A 260 7.52 7.47 6.34
C VAL A 260 7.46 8.80 5.58
N GLY A 261 6.58 8.86 4.59
CA GLY A 261 6.33 10.05 3.80
C GLY A 261 6.11 9.75 2.32
N GLN A 262 5.93 10.79 1.53
CA GLN A 262 5.63 10.70 0.09
C GLN A 262 6.67 9.90 -0.72
N THR A 263 7.94 9.98 -0.35
CA THR A 263 9.05 9.25 -1.00
C THR A 263 9.47 7.98 -0.24
N GLY A 264 8.83 7.71 0.89
CA GLY A 264 9.01 6.52 1.70
C GLY A 264 7.75 5.64 1.67
N LYS A 265 7.43 5.08 2.83
CA LYS A 265 6.23 4.27 3.01
C LYS A 265 5.06 5.14 3.47
N THR A 266 3.85 4.79 3.02
CA THR A 266 2.61 5.30 3.58
C THR A 266 2.10 4.27 4.60
N VAL A 267 1.79 4.75 5.80
CA VAL A 267 1.39 3.94 6.94
C VAL A 267 0.02 4.37 7.47
N ARG A 268 -0.69 3.43 8.08
CA ARG A 268 -1.98 3.69 8.70
C ARG A 268 -2.11 2.88 10.00
N PRO A 269 -1.27 3.19 11.02
CA PRO A 269 -1.35 2.52 12.31
C PRO A 269 -2.57 2.99 13.11
N GLU A 270 -2.91 2.21 14.13
CA GLU A 270 -3.87 2.61 15.18
C GLU A 270 -3.33 3.78 16.00
N LEU A 271 -2.00 3.82 16.22
CA LEU A 271 -1.30 4.90 16.92
C LEU A 271 -0.03 5.31 16.17
N TYR A 272 0.09 6.59 15.83
CA TYR A 272 1.30 7.20 15.31
C TYR A 272 1.85 8.23 16.30
N LEU A 273 3.01 7.95 16.90
CA LEU A 273 3.68 8.86 17.83
C LEU A 273 4.79 9.60 17.10
N ALA A 274 4.56 10.87 16.78
CA ALA A 274 5.51 11.72 16.07
C ALA A 274 6.44 12.46 17.04
N CYS A 275 7.70 12.04 17.12
CA CYS A 275 8.70 12.56 18.05
C CYS A 275 9.71 13.46 17.35
N GLY A 276 9.68 14.77 17.61
CA GLY A 276 10.59 15.73 16.99
C GLY A 276 10.48 15.83 15.47
N ILE A 277 9.29 15.62 14.95
CA ILE A 277 8.91 15.74 13.54
C ILE A 277 8.26 17.10 13.32
N SER A 278 8.67 17.82 12.27
CA SER A 278 8.15 19.15 11.95
C SER A 278 6.74 19.15 11.34
N GLY A 279 6.34 18.07 10.68
CA GLY A 279 5.04 17.99 10.00
C GLY A 279 5.04 18.54 8.57
N ALA A 280 6.18 18.50 7.88
CA ALA A 280 6.21 18.84 6.45
C ALA A 280 5.18 18.01 5.66
N ILE A 281 4.53 18.64 4.66
CA ILE A 281 3.47 18.04 3.85
C ILE A 281 3.88 16.67 3.30
N GLN A 282 5.14 16.51 2.89
CA GLN A 282 5.66 15.26 2.37
C GLN A 282 5.71 14.14 3.41
N HIS A 283 5.89 14.48 4.69
CA HIS A 283 5.82 13.51 5.79
C HIS A 283 4.36 13.22 6.15
N ALA A 284 3.56 14.26 6.30
CA ALA A 284 2.13 14.18 6.60
C ALA A 284 1.40 13.25 5.62
N ALA A 285 1.64 13.39 4.33
CA ALA A 285 1.07 12.53 3.28
C ALA A 285 1.33 11.02 3.47
N GLY A 286 2.32 10.67 4.27
CA GLY A 286 2.64 9.26 4.60
C GLY A 286 1.98 8.74 5.87
N MET A 287 1.36 9.60 6.70
CA MET A 287 0.86 9.16 8.01
C MET A 287 -0.44 9.83 8.48
N GLU A 288 -0.94 10.83 7.78
CA GLU A 288 -2.14 11.60 8.17
C GLU A 288 -3.42 10.75 8.30
N ASN A 289 -3.46 9.57 7.69
CA ASN A 289 -4.58 8.63 7.81
C ASN A 289 -4.44 7.64 8.98
N SER A 290 -3.49 7.85 9.91
CA SER A 290 -3.40 7.09 11.15
C SER A 290 -4.67 7.29 11.99
N GLU A 291 -5.08 6.29 12.78
CA GLU A 291 -6.31 6.38 13.57
C GLU A 291 -6.19 7.38 14.71
N PHE A 292 -5.01 7.45 15.36
CA PHE A 292 -4.70 8.42 16.40
C PHE A 292 -3.26 8.91 16.27
N ILE A 293 -3.07 10.23 16.23
CA ILE A 293 -1.76 10.87 16.07
C ILE A 293 -1.42 11.65 17.34
N VAL A 294 -0.31 11.27 17.98
CA VAL A 294 0.30 12.01 19.08
C VAL A 294 1.56 12.69 18.58
N ALA A 295 1.68 13.98 18.77
CA ALA A 295 2.89 14.73 18.38
C ALA A 295 3.60 15.30 19.61
N ILE A 296 4.92 15.14 19.63
CA ILE A 296 5.80 15.75 20.64
C ILE A 296 6.82 16.60 19.90
N ASN A 297 6.79 17.89 20.11
CA ASN A 297 7.75 18.83 19.55
C ASN A 297 8.00 20.00 20.53
N ARG A 298 9.24 20.51 20.55
CA ARG A 298 9.59 21.68 21.35
C ARG A 298 9.13 23.01 20.76
N ASP A 299 8.89 23.02 19.44
CA ASP A 299 8.37 24.14 18.68
C ASP A 299 6.84 24.06 18.67
N GLU A 300 6.19 25.00 19.36
CA GLU A 300 4.73 25.06 19.45
C GLU A 300 4.03 25.38 18.14
N GLU A 301 4.77 26.01 17.18
CA GLU A 301 4.28 26.35 15.84
C GLU A 301 4.57 25.25 14.81
N ALA A 302 5.07 24.09 15.22
CA ALA A 302 5.36 22.99 14.31
C ALA A 302 4.08 22.49 13.63
N ALA A 303 4.07 22.42 12.30
CA ALA A 303 2.92 22.01 11.48
C ALA A 303 2.39 20.60 11.81
N ILE A 304 3.19 19.76 12.49
CA ILE A 304 2.72 18.44 12.94
C ILE A 304 1.53 18.56 13.90
N PHE A 305 1.42 19.66 14.64
CA PHE A 305 0.31 19.88 15.57
C PHE A 305 -1.01 20.14 14.85
N ASP A 306 -0.99 20.62 13.61
CA ASP A 306 -2.21 20.86 12.80
C ASP A 306 -2.96 19.57 12.46
N ILE A 307 -2.25 18.43 12.46
CA ILE A 307 -2.80 17.10 12.11
C ILE A 307 -2.80 16.13 13.30
N ALA A 308 -2.28 16.54 14.46
CA ALA A 308 -2.23 15.69 15.65
C ALA A 308 -3.55 15.75 16.41
N ASP A 309 -4.01 14.58 16.89
CA ASP A 309 -5.13 14.48 17.82
C ASP A 309 -4.74 14.94 19.23
N LEU A 310 -3.47 14.70 19.60
CA LEU A 310 -2.89 15.14 20.86
C LEU A 310 -1.50 15.72 20.64
N GLY A 311 -1.30 16.97 21.03
CA GLY A 311 -0.01 17.67 20.96
C GLY A 311 0.63 17.85 22.35
N ILE A 312 1.92 17.57 22.45
CA ILE A 312 2.73 17.81 23.64
C ILE A 312 3.89 18.73 23.26
N VAL A 313 3.85 19.96 23.76
CA VAL A 313 4.96 20.91 23.57
C VAL A 313 6.05 20.66 24.60
N GLY A 314 7.24 20.26 24.15
CA GLY A 314 8.34 20.01 25.04
C GLY A 314 9.52 19.26 24.41
N ASP A 315 10.53 19.04 25.23
CA ASP A 315 11.75 18.34 24.83
C ASP A 315 11.57 16.83 24.89
N ILE A 316 11.64 16.17 23.72
CA ILE A 316 11.48 14.71 23.61
C ILE A 316 12.45 13.93 24.50
N LYS A 317 13.68 14.40 24.69
CA LYS A 317 14.68 13.75 25.57
C LYS A 317 14.25 13.71 27.02
N LYS A 318 13.39 14.63 27.46
CA LYS A 318 12.84 14.67 28.80
C LYS A 318 11.50 13.96 28.90
N ILE A 319 10.73 13.96 27.82
CA ILE A 319 9.36 13.42 27.80
C ILE A 319 9.37 11.92 27.56
N LEU A 320 10.16 11.42 26.58
CA LEU A 320 10.14 9.99 26.22
C LEU A 320 10.43 9.03 27.39
N PRO A 321 11.48 9.25 28.20
CA PRO A 321 11.72 8.35 29.34
C PRO A 321 10.55 8.33 30.32
N LYS A 322 9.99 9.49 30.64
CA LYS A 322 8.85 9.60 31.58
C LYS A 322 7.59 8.97 31.03
N LEU A 323 7.34 9.15 29.72
CA LEU A 323 6.22 8.52 29.03
C LEU A 323 6.36 7.01 29.05
N ASN A 324 7.55 6.50 28.75
CA ASN A 324 7.85 5.08 28.78
C ASN A 324 7.61 4.46 30.17
N ASP A 325 8.11 5.11 31.22
CA ASP A 325 7.91 4.67 32.61
C ASP A 325 6.43 4.69 33.01
N ALA A 326 5.69 5.72 32.61
CA ALA A 326 4.27 5.82 32.89
C ALA A 326 3.45 4.72 32.17
N ILE A 327 3.79 4.39 30.93
CA ILE A 327 3.12 3.31 30.19
C ILE A 327 3.42 1.95 30.81
N LYS A 328 4.68 1.68 31.19
CA LYS A 328 5.04 0.46 31.91
C LYS A 328 4.23 0.28 33.19
N ALA A 329 4.12 1.34 33.99
CA ALA A 329 3.36 1.31 35.24
C ALA A 329 1.84 1.06 35.03
N VAL A 330 1.30 1.38 33.86
CA VAL A 330 -0.10 1.09 33.49
C VAL A 330 -0.26 -0.36 33.01
N LYS A 331 0.71 -0.87 32.23
CA LYS A 331 0.68 -2.27 31.74
C LYS A 331 0.90 -3.32 32.85
N GLU A 332 1.55 -2.95 33.96
CA GLU A 332 1.79 -3.84 35.12
C GLU A 332 0.61 -3.93 36.09
N LYS A 333 -0.44 -3.15 35.89
CA LYS A 333 -1.69 -3.18 36.67
C LYS A 333 -2.75 -4.07 36.04
#